data_3318827a85be2d082a8508189210b3ef
#
_entry.id   3318827a85be2d082a8508189210b3ef
#
_cell.length_a   1.000
_cell.length_b   1.000
_cell.length_c   1.000
_cell.angle_alpha   90.00
_cell.angle_beta   90.00
_cell.angle_gamma   90.00
#
_symmetry.space_group_name_H-M   'P 1'
#
loop_
_entity.id
_entity.type
_entity.pdbx_description
1 polymer ?
#
loop_
_entity_poly.entity_id
_entity_poly.type
_entity_poly.pdbx_seq_one_letter_code
_entity_poly.pdbx_strand_id
1 'polypeptide(L)'
;MRQLFSLLAIVVATLSLPLSCIDHEPEPYETTVLPGTPFKKTVLVYMAAQNSLGAKGFAREDSTEMANGMKYLHDKERVLMFLDDNRAPRLYELRKGLQTPRLLRKWKTDVNSADTAQLTSMLRFMQEFSPSESYGLVLWSHATGWVPSPKSVALEERRNATSGGNNSSVSRSAQTDATILDATSANSATLPQVTSRTTRNQLWETNTTTYTSAQPATAGRKPAAFRPKSYGMDVGPNGNWTYDRAALGERADEINIEDLNEAITASGIHLRFIHFDCCLMGGIETYYELRNNADYIAASPMEISAIGGFYTDMLRWGYFSEEIKDLGITYSNYYINKGSEPYTDNFGLVFSIVRTDRLQAIADSMKSVVKENYAAHKEDGSWNYPAVQEAQDYSRYTRSFYYRPHFYDMNDALRRTLPEKDWNRVKKTIDAATVYKFSTGRFFTGLDAYDQIYMDLKNYCGISMFVPQQIYTDNAKKSAHGNVNEQFRKTKWYTAAGWKEAGW
;
A
#
# COMPACT_ATOMS: atom_id res chain seq x y z
N MET A 1 0.95 -48.13 -76.68
CA MET A 1 0.15 -47.62 -75.61
C MET A 1 0.85 -48.08 -74.35
N ARG A 2 1.70 -47.25 -73.84
CA ARG A 2 2.63 -47.59 -72.76
C ARG A 2 2.19 -46.91 -71.47
N GLN A 3 1.89 -47.68 -70.45
CA GLN A 3 1.73 -47.19 -69.10
C GLN A 3 3.07 -47.18 -68.39
N LEU A 4 3.46 -46.04 -67.90
CA LEU A 4 4.60 -45.94 -67.02
C LEU A 4 4.09 -46.02 -65.55
N PHE A 5 4.58 -47.02 -64.86
CA PHE A 5 4.49 -47.09 -63.39
C PHE A 5 5.65 -46.27 -62.79
N SER A 6 5.32 -45.26 -62.02
CA SER A 6 6.28 -44.59 -61.14
C SER A 6 6.17 -45.13 -59.74
N LEU A 7 7.21 -45.80 -59.28
CA LEU A 7 7.33 -46.20 -57.90
C LEU A 7 7.58 -44.96 -57.04
N LEU A 8 6.71 -44.67 -56.10
CA LEU A 8 6.94 -43.71 -55.05
C LEU A 8 7.52 -44.40 -53.84
N ALA A 9 8.82 -44.21 -53.60
CA ALA A 9 9.50 -44.66 -52.40
C ALA A 9 9.12 -43.74 -51.23
N ILE A 10 8.36 -44.23 -50.29
CA ILE A 10 8.05 -43.51 -49.02
C ILE A 10 9.26 -43.74 -48.11
N VAL A 11 10.08 -42.70 -47.97
CA VAL A 11 11.09 -42.65 -46.91
C VAL A 11 10.37 -42.17 -45.64
N VAL A 12 10.12 -43.11 -44.72
CA VAL A 12 9.67 -42.81 -43.36
C VAL A 12 10.91 -42.30 -42.58
N ALA A 13 11.12 -41.03 -42.59
CA ALA A 13 12.01 -40.37 -41.67
C ALA A 13 11.31 -40.27 -40.30
N THR A 14 11.71 -41.11 -39.38
CA THR A 14 11.33 -40.97 -37.96
C THR A 14 12.09 -39.76 -37.42
N LEU A 15 11.46 -38.59 -37.51
CA LEU A 15 11.86 -37.44 -36.75
C LEU A 15 11.44 -37.64 -35.30
N SER A 16 12.35 -38.06 -34.45
CA SER A 16 12.24 -37.92 -33.01
C SER A 16 12.31 -36.45 -32.70
N LEU A 17 11.16 -35.79 -32.70
CA LEU A 17 11.02 -34.46 -32.12
C LEU A 17 11.22 -34.57 -30.61
N PRO A 18 12.16 -33.84 -30.02
CA PRO A 18 12.14 -33.69 -28.58
C PRO A 18 10.81 -33.06 -28.20
N LEU A 19 10.05 -33.70 -27.33
CA LEU A 19 8.95 -33.05 -26.61
C LEU A 19 9.63 -31.95 -25.74
N SER A 20 9.93 -30.83 -26.33
CA SER A 20 10.10 -29.60 -25.62
C SER A 20 8.72 -29.27 -25.05
N CYS A 21 8.57 -29.29 -23.75
CA CYS A 21 7.50 -28.59 -23.09
C CYS A 21 7.64 -27.13 -23.50
N ILE A 22 6.97 -26.73 -24.55
CA ILE A 22 6.79 -25.34 -24.92
C ILE A 22 5.86 -24.81 -23.85
N ASP A 23 6.45 -24.26 -22.77
CA ASP A 23 5.73 -23.31 -21.95
C ASP A 23 5.22 -22.24 -22.90
N HIS A 24 3.94 -22.27 -23.19
CA HIS A 24 3.32 -21.21 -23.96
C HIS A 24 3.47 -19.92 -23.13
N GLU A 25 4.40 -19.08 -23.54
CA GLU A 25 4.23 -17.68 -23.24
C GLU A 25 2.82 -17.32 -23.72
N PRO A 26 2.02 -16.60 -22.91
CA PRO A 26 0.77 -16.10 -23.42
C PRO A 26 1.12 -15.35 -24.72
N GLU A 27 0.42 -15.69 -25.80
CA GLU A 27 0.53 -14.99 -27.06
C GLU A 27 0.56 -13.48 -26.79
N PRO A 28 1.39 -12.72 -27.46
CA PRO A 28 1.40 -11.29 -27.30
C PRO A 28 -0.05 -10.82 -27.45
N TYR A 29 -0.56 -10.15 -26.40
CA TYR A 29 -1.94 -9.69 -26.37
C TYR A 29 -2.23 -8.92 -27.66
N GLU A 30 -3.21 -9.37 -28.41
CA GLU A 30 -3.73 -8.56 -29.49
C GLU A 30 -4.38 -7.33 -28.87
N THR A 31 -3.86 -6.16 -29.21
CA THR A 31 -4.51 -4.90 -28.87
C THR A 31 -5.80 -4.82 -29.68
N THR A 32 -6.88 -5.31 -29.12
CA THR A 32 -8.23 -5.10 -29.67
C THR A 32 -8.73 -3.66 -29.42
N VAL A 33 -7.82 -2.71 -29.29
CA VAL A 33 -8.16 -1.31 -29.34
C VAL A 33 -8.40 -1.00 -30.82
N LEU A 34 -9.65 -0.90 -31.19
CA LEU A 34 -10.02 -0.37 -32.50
C LEU A 34 -9.40 1.03 -32.59
N PRO A 35 -8.57 1.30 -33.63
CA PRO A 35 -8.02 2.64 -33.82
C PRO A 35 -9.17 3.66 -33.85
N GLY A 36 -9.17 4.61 -32.92
CA GLY A 36 -10.10 5.73 -32.92
C GLY A 36 -11.14 5.84 -31.83
N THR A 37 -11.27 4.87 -30.92
CA THR A 37 -12.17 5.01 -29.74
C THR A 37 -11.46 4.66 -28.47
N PRO A 38 -10.81 5.64 -27.80
CA PRO A 38 -10.21 5.40 -26.50
C PRO A 38 -11.27 4.97 -25.48
N PHE A 39 -10.87 4.21 -24.49
CA PHE A 39 -11.71 3.95 -23.32
C PHE A 39 -11.98 5.27 -22.59
N LYS A 40 -13.10 5.36 -21.93
CA LYS A 40 -13.39 6.53 -21.09
C LYS A 40 -12.57 6.48 -19.82
N LYS A 41 -12.55 5.31 -19.17
CA LYS A 41 -11.84 5.12 -17.91
C LYS A 41 -11.17 3.74 -17.84
N THR A 42 -9.93 3.72 -17.42
CA THR A 42 -9.23 2.47 -17.09
C THR A 42 -8.66 2.57 -15.67
N VAL A 43 -8.85 1.51 -14.89
CA VAL A 43 -8.34 1.39 -13.53
C VAL A 43 -7.36 0.22 -13.46
N LEU A 44 -6.15 0.47 -12.96
CA LEU A 44 -5.20 -0.58 -12.60
C LEU A 44 -5.38 -0.90 -11.11
N VAL A 45 -5.72 -2.14 -10.79
CA VAL A 45 -5.65 -2.68 -9.44
C VAL A 45 -4.35 -3.46 -9.33
N TYR A 46 -3.40 -2.93 -8.56
CA TYR A 46 -2.08 -3.47 -8.37
C TYR A 46 -2.00 -4.18 -7.01
N MET A 47 -2.04 -5.53 -7.05
CA MET A 47 -2.10 -6.37 -5.85
C MET A 47 -0.73 -6.98 -5.56
N ALA A 48 0.03 -6.31 -4.67
CA ALA A 48 1.27 -6.85 -4.12
C ALA A 48 0.91 -7.80 -2.96
N ALA A 49 0.68 -9.06 -3.28
CA ALA A 49 0.09 -10.05 -2.39
C ALA A 49 1.03 -11.20 -2.03
N GLN A 50 2.33 -11.12 -2.35
CA GLN A 50 3.35 -12.06 -1.88
C GLN A 50 3.66 -11.84 -0.39
N ASN A 51 2.62 -11.99 0.46
CA ASN A 51 2.65 -11.75 1.89
C ASN A 51 1.53 -12.51 2.60
N SER A 52 1.31 -12.24 3.90
CA SER A 52 0.28 -12.93 4.69
C SER A 52 -1.15 -12.69 4.21
N LEU A 53 -1.46 -11.60 3.50
CA LEU A 53 -2.79 -11.36 2.94
C LEU A 53 -3.05 -12.33 1.78
N GLY A 54 -2.09 -12.50 0.86
CA GLY A 54 -2.19 -13.48 -0.21
C GLY A 54 -2.21 -14.91 0.30
N ALA A 55 -1.36 -15.24 1.29
CA ALA A 55 -1.32 -16.58 1.91
C ALA A 55 -2.63 -16.96 2.58
N LYS A 56 -3.37 -15.99 3.13
CA LYS A 56 -4.67 -16.22 3.77
C LYS A 56 -5.86 -16.17 2.81
N GLY A 57 -5.62 -15.87 1.54
CA GLY A 57 -6.64 -15.91 0.50
C GLY A 57 -7.38 -14.60 0.27
N PHE A 58 -7.09 -13.51 0.98
CA PHE A 58 -7.79 -12.22 0.79
C PHE A 58 -7.64 -11.70 -0.64
N ALA A 59 -6.44 -11.75 -1.22
CA ALA A 59 -6.25 -11.36 -2.62
C ALA A 59 -7.11 -12.16 -3.60
N ARG A 60 -7.36 -13.43 -3.31
CA ARG A 60 -8.25 -14.27 -4.13
C ARG A 60 -9.71 -13.87 -3.95
N GLU A 61 -10.12 -13.59 -2.73
CA GLU A 61 -11.49 -13.14 -2.44
C GLU A 61 -11.78 -11.84 -3.18
N ASP A 62 -10.91 -10.85 -3.06
CA ASP A 62 -11.07 -9.55 -3.71
C ASP A 62 -11.04 -9.66 -5.24
N SER A 63 -10.15 -10.49 -5.80
CA SER A 63 -10.13 -10.75 -7.23
C SER A 63 -11.41 -11.45 -7.73
N THR A 64 -12.02 -12.31 -6.91
CA THR A 64 -13.32 -12.91 -7.21
C THR A 64 -14.44 -11.88 -7.14
N GLU A 65 -14.41 -10.98 -6.20
CA GLU A 65 -15.35 -9.85 -6.13
C GLU A 65 -15.24 -8.95 -7.36
N MET A 66 -14.02 -8.64 -7.81
CA MET A 66 -13.82 -7.91 -9.07
C MET A 66 -14.40 -8.65 -10.27
N ALA A 67 -14.18 -9.98 -10.37
CA ALA A 67 -14.78 -10.78 -11.43
C ALA A 67 -16.32 -10.74 -11.38
N ASN A 68 -16.92 -10.79 -10.20
CA ASN A 68 -18.36 -10.65 -10.00
C ASN A 68 -18.86 -9.23 -10.34
N GLY A 69 -18.04 -8.21 -10.09
CA GLY A 69 -18.33 -6.81 -10.40
C GLY A 69 -18.26 -6.47 -11.89
N MET A 70 -17.56 -7.27 -12.69
CA MET A 70 -17.32 -7.02 -14.12
C MET A 70 -18.60 -6.79 -14.93
N LYS A 71 -19.71 -7.43 -14.54
CA LYS A 71 -21.03 -7.27 -15.17
C LYS A 71 -21.61 -5.86 -15.05
N TYR A 72 -21.10 -5.05 -14.14
CA TYR A 72 -21.55 -3.66 -13.95
C TYR A 72 -20.73 -2.64 -14.75
N LEU A 73 -19.62 -3.07 -15.34
CA LEU A 73 -18.81 -2.19 -16.19
C LEU A 73 -19.57 -1.80 -17.46
N HIS A 74 -19.37 -0.55 -17.91
CA HIS A 74 -19.87 -0.06 -19.17
C HIS A 74 -18.89 -0.34 -20.32
N ASP A 75 -19.33 -0.15 -21.57
CA ASP A 75 -18.57 -0.51 -22.77
C ASP A 75 -17.20 0.19 -22.88
N LYS A 76 -17.08 1.38 -22.29
CA LYS A 76 -15.86 2.20 -22.31
C LYS A 76 -15.11 2.19 -20.97
N GLU A 77 -15.37 1.20 -20.13
CA GLU A 77 -14.73 1.02 -18.83
C GLU A 77 -13.93 -0.28 -18.81
N ARG A 78 -12.74 -0.21 -18.21
CA ARG A 78 -11.83 -1.34 -18.12
C ARG A 78 -11.13 -1.38 -16.78
N VAL A 79 -10.95 -2.59 -16.26
CA VAL A 79 -10.03 -2.86 -15.13
C VAL A 79 -8.90 -3.73 -15.65
N LEU A 80 -7.68 -3.36 -15.29
CA LEU A 80 -6.50 -4.21 -15.37
C LEU A 80 -6.18 -4.63 -13.93
N MET A 81 -6.05 -5.93 -13.70
CA MET A 81 -5.76 -6.48 -12.37
C MET A 81 -4.42 -7.22 -12.44
N PHE A 82 -3.39 -6.62 -11.87
CA PHE A 82 -2.13 -7.30 -11.61
C PHE A 82 -2.21 -7.96 -10.25
N LEU A 83 -1.93 -9.26 -10.21
CA LEU A 83 -2.00 -10.08 -9.00
C LEU A 83 -0.70 -10.86 -8.85
N ASP A 84 0.03 -10.55 -7.81
CA ASP A 84 1.25 -11.22 -7.40
C ASP A 84 1.05 -11.82 -6.00
N ASP A 85 0.58 -13.06 -5.97
CA ASP A 85 0.32 -13.83 -4.76
C ASP A 85 1.30 -15.04 -4.68
N ASN A 86 0.96 -16.08 -3.93
CA ASN A 86 1.76 -17.29 -3.80
C ASN A 86 1.78 -18.20 -5.06
N ARG A 87 1.35 -17.69 -6.20
CA ARG A 87 1.37 -18.33 -7.51
C ARG A 87 2.12 -17.45 -8.50
N ALA A 88 2.35 -17.95 -9.71
CA ALA A 88 2.98 -17.14 -10.75
C ALA A 88 2.26 -15.80 -10.95
N PRO A 89 2.96 -14.67 -11.00
CA PRO A 89 2.35 -13.34 -11.19
C PRO A 89 1.52 -13.30 -12.48
N ARG A 90 0.40 -12.61 -12.43
CA ARG A 90 -0.61 -12.60 -13.50
C ARG A 90 -1.18 -11.21 -13.70
N LEU A 91 -1.53 -10.90 -14.94
CA LEU A 91 -2.26 -9.69 -15.32
C LEU A 91 -3.53 -10.07 -16.04
N TYR A 92 -4.66 -9.56 -15.58
CA TYR A 92 -5.98 -9.82 -16.15
C TYR A 92 -6.62 -8.53 -16.66
N GLU A 93 -7.47 -8.69 -17.66
CA GLU A 93 -8.42 -7.69 -18.12
C GLU A 93 -9.82 -8.05 -17.65
N LEU A 94 -10.51 -7.06 -17.12
CA LEU A 94 -11.94 -7.12 -16.81
C LEU A 94 -12.64 -6.01 -17.60
N ARG A 95 -13.64 -6.38 -18.39
CA ARG A 95 -14.48 -5.43 -19.13
C ARG A 95 -15.83 -6.05 -19.45
N LYS A 96 -16.78 -5.21 -19.80
CA LYS A 96 -18.08 -5.67 -20.28
C LYS A 96 -17.94 -6.60 -21.48
N GLY A 97 -18.80 -7.60 -21.54
CA GLY A 97 -18.84 -8.59 -22.62
C GLY A 97 -17.94 -9.80 -22.45
N LEU A 98 -17.00 -9.77 -21.52
CA LEU A 98 -16.26 -10.99 -21.11
C LEU A 98 -17.11 -11.80 -20.15
N GLN A 99 -17.06 -13.14 -20.29
CA GLN A 99 -17.71 -14.04 -19.33
C GLN A 99 -16.89 -14.23 -18.06
N THR A 100 -15.58 -14.17 -18.21
CA THR A 100 -14.58 -14.30 -17.13
C THR A 100 -13.46 -13.29 -17.35
N PRO A 101 -12.69 -12.91 -16.33
CA PRO A 101 -11.48 -12.12 -16.50
C PRO A 101 -10.55 -12.75 -17.55
N ARG A 102 -10.10 -11.97 -18.52
CA ARG A 102 -9.19 -12.42 -19.57
C ARG A 102 -7.76 -12.36 -19.10
N LEU A 103 -7.04 -13.47 -19.08
CA LEU A 103 -5.60 -13.48 -18.80
C LEU A 103 -4.86 -12.78 -19.96
N LEU A 104 -4.13 -11.70 -19.64
CA LEU A 104 -3.31 -10.97 -20.60
C LEU A 104 -1.85 -11.42 -20.54
N ARG A 105 -1.34 -11.64 -19.32
CA ARG A 105 0.05 -12.03 -19.10
C ARG A 105 0.16 -12.93 -17.88
N LYS A 106 1.03 -13.93 -17.97
CA LYS A 106 1.50 -14.73 -16.85
C LYS A 106 3.02 -14.77 -16.91
N TRP A 107 3.68 -14.45 -15.81
CA TRP A 107 5.14 -14.48 -15.75
C TRP A 107 5.61 -15.92 -15.51
N LYS A 108 6.71 -16.33 -16.15
CA LYS A 108 7.33 -17.64 -15.94
C LYS A 108 8.11 -17.71 -14.64
N THR A 109 8.67 -16.58 -14.25
CA THR A 109 9.44 -16.42 -13.02
C THR A 109 8.71 -15.43 -12.12
N ASP A 110 9.08 -15.47 -10.86
CA ASP A 110 8.64 -14.48 -9.90
C ASP A 110 9.04 -13.06 -10.31
N VAL A 111 8.24 -12.08 -9.91
CA VAL A 111 8.55 -10.67 -10.02
C VAL A 111 8.46 -10.03 -8.65
N ASN A 112 9.30 -9.05 -8.39
CA ASN A 112 9.19 -8.27 -7.16
C ASN A 112 8.11 -7.19 -7.34
N SER A 113 6.93 -7.40 -6.77
CA SER A 113 5.83 -6.44 -6.84
C SER A 113 6.08 -5.16 -6.02
N ALA A 114 7.12 -5.16 -5.19
CA ALA A 114 7.61 -3.98 -4.48
C ALA A 114 8.76 -3.27 -5.22
N ASP A 115 9.00 -3.60 -6.49
CA ASP A 115 9.98 -2.91 -7.33
C ASP A 115 9.32 -1.76 -8.10
N THR A 116 9.94 -0.58 -8.06
CA THR A 116 9.52 0.61 -8.81
C THR A 116 9.45 0.36 -10.31
N ALA A 117 10.38 -0.41 -10.86
CA ALA A 117 10.41 -0.75 -12.28
C ALA A 117 9.20 -1.62 -12.67
N GLN A 118 8.78 -2.55 -11.80
CA GLN A 118 7.59 -3.37 -12.04
C GLN A 118 6.32 -2.52 -12.05
N LEU A 119 6.13 -1.63 -11.07
CA LEU A 119 4.98 -0.73 -11.04
C LEU A 119 4.97 0.20 -12.26
N THR A 120 6.13 0.82 -12.59
CA THR A 120 6.28 1.68 -13.77
C THR A 120 5.91 0.93 -15.06
N SER A 121 6.36 -0.32 -15.19
CA SER A 121 6.03 -1.18 -16.34
C SER A 121 4.53 -1.43 -16.47
N MET A 122 3.83 -1.71 -15.35
CA MET A 122 2.39 -1.93 -15.35
C MET A 122 1.60 -0.65 -15.70
N LEU A 123 2.04 0.50 -15.24
CA LEU A 123 1.43 1.78 -15.57
C LEU A 123 1.61 2.13 -17.06
N ARG A 124 2.80 1.92 -17.61
CA ARG A 124 3.05 2.08 -19.06
C ARG A 124 2.22 1.11 -19.88
N PHE A 125 2.20 -0.16 -19.46
CA PHE A 125 1.34 -1.15 -20.10
C PHE A 125 -0.13 -0.73 -20.11
N MET A 126 -0.64 -0.17 -19.01
CA MET A 126 -2.01 0.33 -18.95
C MET A 126 -2.27 1.42 -20.00
N GLN A 127 -1.36 2.36 -20.18
CA GLN A 127 -1.48 3.43 -21.18
C GLN A 127 -1.45 2.89 -22.62
N GLU A 128 -0.53 1.97 -22.88
CA GLU A 128 -0.34 1.40 -24.23
C GLU A 128 -1.47 0.45 -24.62
N PHE A 129 -1.84 -0.45 -23.70
CA PHE A 129 -2.89 -1.45 -23.93
C PHE A 129 -4.29 -0.85 -23.89
N SER A 130 -4.52 0.16 -23.05
CA SER A 130 -5.83 0.76 -22.83
C SER A 130 -5.78 2.28 -22.84
N PRO A 131 -5.50 2.91 -24.01
CA PRO A 131 -5.60 4.36 -24.12
C PRO A 131 -6.96 4.84 -23.62
N SER A 132 -6.98 5.77 -22.66
CA SER A 132 -8.19 6.21 -21.96
C SER A 132 -8.15 7.70 -21.69
N GLU A 133 -9.33 8.31 -21.56
CA GLU A 133 -9.47 9.71 -21.18
C GLU A 133 -9.07 9.94 -19.71
N SER A 134 -9.21 8.89 -18.88
CA SER A 134 -8.94 8.96 -17.44
C SER A 134 -8.41 7.63 -16.91
N TYR A 135 -7.47 7.71 -15.98
CA TYR A 135 -6.85 6.56 -15.35
C TYR A 135 -6.99 6.59 -13.83
N GLY A 136 -7.23 5.43 -13.22
CA GLY A 136 -7.21 5.23 -11.78
C GLY A 136 -6.18 4.17 -11.38
N LEU A 137 -5.60 4.32 -10.20
CA LEU A 137 -4.69 3.34 -9.60
C LEU A 137 -5.21 2.94 -8.23
N VAL A 138 -5.36 1.64 -8.03
CA VAL A 138 -5.64 1.04 -6.72
C VAL A 138 -4.41 0.27 -6.27
N LEU A 139 -3.90 0.60 -5.10
CA LEU A 139 -2.73 -0.01 -4.48
C LEU A 139 -3.18 -0.89 -3.31
N TRP A 140 -3.16 -2.20 -3.53
CA TRP A 140 -3.63 -3.20 -2.59
C TRP A 140 -2.47 -3.99 -1.99
N SER A 141 -2.26 -3.92 -0.69
CA SER A 141 -1.25 -4.69 0.05
C SER A 141 -1.31 -4.40 1.56
N HIS A 142 -0.30 -4.86 2.30
CA HIS A 142 0.09 -4.21 3.55
C HIS A 142 0.72 -2.84 3.30
N ALA A 143 0.51 -1.91 4.23
CA ALA A 143 1.23 -0.64 4.25
C ALA A 143 1.32 -0.08 5.67
N THR A 144 2.20 0.90 5.85
CA THR A 144 2.51 1.47 7.17
C THR A 144 2.82 2.96 7.14
N GLY A 145 2.29 3.63 6.12
CA GLY A 145 2.42 5.08 5.99
C GLY A 145 3.73 5.52 5.34
N TRP A 146 4.16 6.71 5.68
CA TRP A 146 5.29 7.41 5.05
C TRP A 146 6.67 6.97 5.54
N VAL A 147 6.75 6.12 6.57
CA VAL A 147 8.03 5.75 7.19
C VAL A 147 8.80 4.79 6.30
N PRO A 148 10.07 5.07 5.97
CA PRO A 148 10.87 4.21 5.11
C PRO A 148 10.98 2.79 5.64
N SER A 149 11.09 1.82 4.74
CA SER A 149 11.29 0.43 5.14
C SER A 149 12.61 0.24 5.89
N PRO A 150 12.70 -0.72 6.83
CA PRO A 150 13.93 -1.03 7.53
C PRO A 150 15.08 -1.40 6.59
N LYS A 151 14.77 -2.03 5.46
CA LYS A 151 15.76 -2.38 4.44
C LYS A 151 16.36 -1.12 3.80
N SER A 152 15.53 -0.13 3.48
CA SER A 152 16.00 1.15 2.93
C SER A 152 16.88 1.90 3.92
N VAL A 153 16.51 1.95 5.19
CA VAL A 153 17.31 2.58 6.26
C VAL A 153 18.67 1.89 6.39
N ALA A 154 18.70 0.56 6.46
CA ALA A 154 19.94 -0.20 6.57
C ALA A 154 20.88 -0.04 5.35
N LEU A 155 20.32 0.10 4.14
CA LEU A 155 21.11 0.37 2.93
C LEU A 155 21.69 1.77 2.95
N GLU A 156 20.96 2.76 3.40
CA GLU A 156 21.44 4.14 3.55
C GLU A 156 22.57 4.23 4.58
N GLU A 157 22.40 3.61 5.73
CA GLU A 157 23.46 3.55 6.75
C GLU A 157 24.75 2.93 6.23
N ARG A 158 24.65 1.85 5.43
CA ARG A 158 25.83 1.23 4.79
C ARG A 158 26.47 2.18 3.77
N ARG A 159 25.72 2.90 2.96
CA ARG A 159 26.26 3.88 2.00
C ARG A 159 26.98 5.01 2.72
N ASN A 160 26.39 5.54 3.79
CA ASN A 160 27.01 6.60 4.57
C ASN A 160 28.29 6.14 5.28
N ALA A 161 28.33 4.90 5.74
CA ALA A 161 29.54 4.30 6.35
C ALA A 161 30.66 4.10 5.30
N THR A 162 30.31 3.81 4.05
CA THR A 162 31.32 3.64 2.96
C THR A 162 31.79 4.95 2.36
N SER A 163 30.97 6.00 2.35
CA SER A 163 31.34 7.33 1.85
C SER A 163 32.13 8.18 2.86
N GLY A 164 32.09 7.83 4.14
CA GLY A 164 32.87 8.49 5.22
C GLY A 164 34.25 7.86 5.50
N GLY A 165 34.77 7.02 4.61
CA GLY A 165 35.92 6.19 4.87
C GLY A 165 37.27 6.88 4.78
N ASN A 166 37.84 7.16 5.94
CA ASN A 166 39.26 6.92 6.18
C ASN A 166 39.39 5.66 7.05
N ASN A 167 40.20 4.74 6.54
CA ASN A 167 40.57 3.45 7.11
C ASN A 167 40.46 3.30 8.63
N SER A 168 39.58 2.44 9.10
CA SER A 168 39.86 1.55 10.20
C SER A 168 38.91 0.34 10.11
N SER A 169 39.52 -0.80 9.81
CA SER A 169 38.92 -2.12 9.89
C SER A 169 38.44 -2.39 11.32
N VAL A 170 37.14 -2.25 11.55
CA VAL A 170 36.50 -2.77 12.77
C VAL A 170 35.48 -3.79 12.30
N SER A 171 35.89 -5.06 12.40
CA SER A 171 34.96 -6.18 12.41
C SER A 171 34.01 -6.02 13.60
N ARG A 172 32.83 -5.54 13.36
CA ARG A 172 31.72 -5.63 14.33
C ARG A 172 30.91 -6.87 14.01
N SER A 173 31.16 -7.92 14.76
CA SER A 173 30.17 -8.96 15.00
C SER A 173 28.90 -8.27 15.52
N ALA A 174 27.82 -8.36 14.75
CA ALA A 174 26.50 -7.91 15.20
C ALA A 174 26.01 -8.89 16.28
N GLN A 175 26.36 -8.61 17.50
CA GLN A 175 25.77 -9.21 18.68
C GLN A 175 24.65 -8.29 19.13
N THR A 176 23.46 -8.56 18.63
CA THR A 176 22.24 -7.92 19.10
C THR A 176 21.75 -8.69 20.32
N ASP A 177 22.23 -8.30 21.48
CA ASP A 177 21.55 -8.60 22.74
C ASP A 177 20.31 -7.71 22.86
N ALA A 178 19.24 -8.14 22.25
CA ALA A 178 17.91 -7.62 22.55
C ALA A 178 17.35 -8.48 23.68
N THR A 179 17.46 -8.00 24.89
CA THR A 179 16.69 -8.50 26.03
C THR A 179 15.21 -8.26 25.74
N ILE A 180 14.55 -9.29 25.23
CA ILE A 180 13.11 -9.32 25.03
C ILE A 180 12.48 -9.64 26.37
N LEU A 181 11.79 -8.65 26.93
CA LEU A 181 10.86 -8.92 28.02
C LEU A 181 9.75 -9.85 27.52
N ASP A 182 9.66 -10.97 28.20
CA ASP A 182 8.69 -12.04 27.96
C ASP A 182 7.26 -11.53 28.13
N ALA A 183 6.57 -11.31 27.03
CA ALA A 183 5.11 -11.23 27.01
C ALA A 183 4.56 -12.65 26.84
N THR A 184 4.74 -13.47 27.87
CA THR A 184 4.03 -14.74 27.99
C THR A 184 2.60 -14.46 28.42
N SER A 185 1.68 -15.08 27.70
CA SER A 185 0.24 -15.14 27.92
C SER A 185 -0.57 -13.89 27.51
N ALA A 186 -0.53 -13.51 26.24
CA ALA A 186 -1.79 -13.13 25.61
C ALA A 186 -2.40 -14.41 25.05
N ASN A 187 -3.52 -14.85 25.59
CA ASN A 187 -4.35 -15.86 24.99
C ASN A 187 -4.41 -15.59 23.49
N SER A 188 -4.11 -16.59 22.71
CA SER A 188 -4.37 -16.57 21.28
C SER A 188 -5.88 -16.45 21.10
N ALA A 189 -6.38 -15.22 21.18
CA ALA A 189 -7.61 -14.88 20.54
C ALA A 189 -7.28 -15.12 19.07
N THR A 190 -7.54 -16.32 18.60
CA THR A 190 -7.64 -16.65 17.18
C THR A 190 -8.41 -15.49 16.59
N LEU A 191 -7.74 -14.71 15.72
CA LEU A 191 -8.47 -13.89 14.76
C LEU A 191 -9.59 -14.81 14.26
N PRO A 192 -10.86 -14.42 14.36
CA PRO A 192 -11.92 -15.23 13.84
C PRO A 192 -11.46 -15.63 12.45
N GLN A 193 -11.35 -16.93 12.20
CA GLN A 193 -11.06 -17.41 10.86
C GLN A 193 -12.21 -16.89 10.03
N VAL A 194 -11.90 -16.20 8.93
CA VAL A 194 -12.88 -15.95 7.89
C VAL A 194 -13.43 -17.30 7.53
N THR A 195 -14.58 -17.62 8.09
CA THR A 195 -15.30 -18.83 7.70
C THR A 195 -15.57 -18.62 6.23
N SER A 196 -14.90 -19.39 5.41
CA SER A 196 -14.87 -19.30 3.97
C SER A 196 -16.16 -18.70 3.45
N ARG A 197 -16.10 -17.50 2.88
CA ARG A 197 -17.09 -17.12 1.87
C ARG A 197 -17.10 -18.32 0.93
N THR A 198 -18.20 -19.03 0.87
CA THR A 198 -18.29 -20.23 0.07
C THR A 198 -18.01 -19.78 -1.36
N THR A 199 -16.80 -19.96 -1.80
CA THR A 199 -16.34 -19.64 -3.13
C THR A 199 -17.05 -20.55 -4.11
N ARG A 200 -18.27 -20.18 -4.46
CA ARG A 200 -18.88 -20.71 -5.65
C ARG A 200 -18.15 -20.08 -6.82
N ASN A 201 -17.42 -20.92 -7.51
CA ASN A 201 -16.79 -20.68 -8.80
C ASN A 201 -15.48 -19.89 -8.73
N GLN A 202 -14.41 -20.63 -8.75
CA GLN A 202 -13.13 -20.15 -9.27
C GLN A 202 -13.34 -19.87 -10.77
N LEU A 203 -13.73 -18.62 -11.07
CA LEU A 203 -14.11 -18.22 -12.41
C LEU A 203 -12.93 -18.22 -13.39
N TRP A 204 -11.70 -18.45 -12.93
CA TRP A 204 -10.51 -18.13 -13.73
C TRP A 204 -9.23 -18.86 -13.35
N GLU A 205 -9.27 -19.87 -12.50
CA GLU A 205 -8.08 -20.65 -12.13
C GLU A 205 -8.12 -22.07 -12.63
N THR A 206 -7.58 -22.29 -13.80
CA THR A 206 -7.14 -23.62 -14.21
C THR A 206 -5.65 -23.53 -14.56
N ASN A 207 -4.84 -24.33 -13.91
CA ASN A 207 -3.40 -24.50 -14.20
C ASN A 207 -2.48 -23.31 -13.89
N THR A 208 -2.27 -23.03 -12.62
CA THR A 208 -1.20 -22.11 -12.19
C THR A 208 -0.10 -22.89 -11.48
N THR A 209 1.14 -22.62 -11.84
CA THR A 209 2.29 -23.12 -11.09
C THR A 209 2.27 -22.46 -9.70
N THR A 210 2.23 -23.28 -8.67
CA THR A 210 2.34 -22.81 -7.28
C THR A 210 3.81 -22.78 -6.91
N TYR A 211 4.29 -21.67 -6.39
CA TYR A 211 5.60 -21.66 -5.77
C TYR A 211 5.51 -22.38 -4.43
N THR A 212 6.12 -23.55 -4.34
CA THR A 212 6.21 -24.28 -3.07
C THR A 212 7.37 -23.71 -2.27
N SER A 213 7.08 -23.17 -1.10
CA SER A 213 8.11 -22.82 -0.13
C SER A 213 8.75 -24.12 0.40
N ALA A 214 9.90 -24.47 -0.13
CA ALA A 214 10.64 -25.67 0.26
C ALA A 214 11.67 -25.36 1.36
N GLN A 215 11.29 -24.68 2.43
CA GLN A 215 12.16 -24.58 3.61
C GLN A 215 11.37 -24.91 4.85
N PRO A 216 11.79 -25.93 5.64
CA PRO A 216 11.21 -26.16 6.94
C PRO A 216 11.50 -24.96 7.85
N ALA A 217 10.48 -24.52 8.56
CA ALA A 217 10.63 -23.53 9.61
C ALA A 217 11.76 -23.97 10.55
N THR A 218 12.81 -23.16 10.65
CA THR A 218 13.83 -23.37 11.66
C THR A 218 13.18 -23.14 13.03
N ALA A 219 12.91 -24.21 13.73
CA ALA A 219 12.41 -24.20 15.09
C ALA A 219 13.39 -23.38 15.96
N GLY A 220 12.90 -22.35 16.63
CA GLY A 220 13.65 -21.68 17.70
C GLY A 220 13.83 -20.16 17.59
N ARG A 221 13.31 -19.46 16.55
CA ARG A 221 13.33 -17.99 16.56
C ARG A 221 12.08 -17.42 17.21
N LYS A 222 12.29 -16.64 18.29
CA LYS A 222 11.21 -15.85 18.91
C LYS A 222 10.60 -14.88 17.88
N PRO A 223 9.28 -14.67 17.88
CA PRO A 223 8.66 -13.71 16.98
C PRO A 223 9.25 -12.32 17.20
N ALA A 224 9.81 -11.69 16.20
CA ALA A 224 10.20 -10.28 16.29
C ALA A 224 8.94 -9.41 16.25
N ALA A 225 9.00 -8.29 16.93
CA ALA A 225 7.90 -7.33 16.95
C ALA A 225 7.54 -6.86 15.54
N PHE A 226 6.24 -6.66 15.29
CA PHE A 226 5.74 -6.07 14.05
C PHE A 226 6.46 -4.76 13.77
N ARG A 227 6.93 -4.56 12.55
CA ARG A 227 7.67 -3.37 12.14
C ARG A 227 6.89 -2.66 11.04
N PRO A 228 6.49 -1.40 11.26
CA PRO A 228 5.78 -0.62 10.25
C PRO A 228 6.65 -0.40 9.01
N LYS A 229 6.01 -0.23 7.86
CA LYS A 229 6.66 -0.20 6.55
C LYS A 229 5.82 0.60 5.55
N SER A 230 6.37 1.07 4.44
CA SER A 230 5.71 1.90 3.44
C SER A 230 4.53 1.22 2.71
N TYR A 231 4.55 1.07 1.40
CA TYR A 231 3.53 0.37 0.63
C TYR A 231 4.10 -0.91 0.02
N GLY A 232 3.23 -1.92 -0.08
CA GLY A 232 3.53 -3.15 -0.79
C GLY A 232 4.55 -4.00 -0.03
N MET A 233 4.17 -5.21 0.29
CA MET A 233 5.09 -6.13 0.95
C MET A 233 5.26 -7.34 0.05
N ASP A 234 6.50 -7.55 -0.38
CA ASP A 234 6.89 -8.69 -1.18
C ASP A 234 7.99 -9.48 -0.47
N VAL A 235 7.65 -10.70 -0.07
CA VAL A 235 8.61 -11.60 0.61
C VAL A 235 9.31 -12.55 -0.36
N GLY A 236 8.98 -12.47 -1.63
CA GLY A 236 9.46 -13.36 -2.68
C GLY A 236 8.88 -14.77 -2.62
N PRO A 237 9.12 -15.60 -3.64
CA PRO A 237 8.51 -16.92 -3.79
C PRO A 237 8.97 -17.93 -2.74
N ASN A 238 10.12 -17.71 -2.13
CA ASN A 238 10.70 -18.54 -1.07
C ASN A 238 10.51 -17.92 0.33
N GLY A 239 9.73 -16.86 0.43
CA GLY A 239 9.47 -16.17 1.68
C GLY A 239 8.58 -17.00 2.60
N ASN A 240 8.63 -16.67 3.89
CA ASN A 240 7.71 -17.27 4.84
C ASN A 240 6.35 -16.57 4.77
N TRP A 241 5.41 -17.16 4.08
CA TRP A 241 4.03 -16.70 3.93
C TRP A 241 3.19 -16.85 5.18
N THR A 242 3.66 -17.65 6.15
CA THR A 242 2.98 -17.81 7.41
C THR A 242 3.24 -16.59 8.31
N TYR A 243 2.42 -16.45 9.31
CA TYR A 243 2.32 -15.34 10.26
C TYR A 243 3.59 -14.99 11.05
N ASP A 244 4.74 -15.41 10.62
CA ASP A 244 5.97 -14.99 11.29
C ASP A 244 6.25 -13.51 10.95
N ARG A 245 5.57 -12.64 11.71
CA ARG A 245 5.74 -11.18 11.69
C ARG A 245 7.19 -10.77 11.85
N ALA A 246 8.01 -11.64 12.37
CA ALA A 246 9.42 -11.46 12.58
C ALA A 246 10.23 -11.55 11.30
N ALA A 247 9.92 -12.52 10.47
CA ALA A 247 10.63 -12.74 9.22
C ALA A 247 10.30 -11.65 8.17
N LEU A 248 9.08 -11.12 8.20
CA LEU A 248 8.62 -10.10 7.27
C LEU A 248 9.40 -8.78 7.39
N GLY A 249 9.83 -8.42 8.61
CA GLY A 249 10.48 -7.13 8.86
C GLY A 249 11.84 -6.90 8.20
N GLU A 250 12.61 -7.96 7.99
CA GLU A 250 14.01 -7.83 7.52
C GLU A 250 14.21 -8.31 6.09
N ARG A 251 13.25 -9.01 5.51
CA ARG A 251 13.39 -9.72 4.24
C ARG A 251 12.42 -9.29 3.15
N ALA A 252 11.30 -8.69 3.50
CA ALA A 252 10.36 -8.20 2.51
C ALA A 252 10.88 -6.95 1.83
N ASP A 253 10.67 -6.86 0.53
CA ASP A 253 10.82 -5.63 -0.23
C ASP A 253 9.55 -4.80 -0.12
N GLU A 254 9.69 -3.49 -0.25
CA GLU A 254 8.62 -2.51 -0.14
C GLU A 254 8.99 -1.25 -0.88
N ILE A 255 7.97 -0.55 -1.36
CA ILE A 255 8.10 0.73 -2.04
C ILE A 255 7.93 1.86 -1.01
N ASN A 256 8.97 2.66 -0.77
CA ASN A 256 8.83 3.89 0.01
C ASN A 256 7.99 4.91 -0.78
N ILE A 257 7.43 5.91 -0.10
CA ILE A 257 6.56 6.89 -0.77
C ILE A 257 7.30 7.71 -1.84
N GLU A 258 8.58 7.98 -1.64
CA GLU A 258 9.43 8.66 -2.62
C GLU A 258 9.63 7.79 -3.87
N ASP A 259 9.92 6.50 -3.67
CA ASP A 259 10.08 5.52 -4.75
C ASP A 259 8.75 5.30 -5.49
N LEU A 260 7.62 5.32 -4.77
CA LEU A 260 6.28 5.25 -5.36
C LEU A 260 5.99 6.47 -6.24
N ASN A 261 6.31 7.67 -5.75
CA ASN A 261 6.23 8.91 -6.53
C ASN A 261 7.09 8.83 -7.80
N GLU A 262 8.33 8.34 -7.67
CA GLU A 262 9.24 8.17 -8.80
C GLU A 262 8.70 7.17 -9.83
N ALA A 263 8.17 6.02 -9.39
CA ALA A 263 7.61 5.01 -10.28
C ALA A 263 6.42 5.55 -11.11
N ILE A 264 5.50 6.29 -10.47
CA ILE A 264 4.36 6.89 -11.17
C ILE A 264 4.83 8.00 -12.12
N THR A 265 5.72 8.87 -11.67
CA THR A 265 6.29 9.96 -12.49
C THR A 265 7.03 9.40 -13.70
N ALA A 266 7.86 8.37 -13.52
CA ALA A 266 8.62 7.73 -14.60
C ALA A 266 7.74 7.04 -15.64
N SER A 267 6.52 6.65 -15.28
CA SER A 267 5.55 6.12 -16.24
C SER A 267 5.01 7.17 -17.21
N GLY A 268 5.07 8.44 -16.84
CA GLY A 268 4.52 9.55 -17.60
C GLY A 268 2.98 9.67 -17.52
N ILE A 269 2.33 8.87 -16.66
CA ILE A 269 0.87 8.91 -16.49
C ILE A 269 0.47 9.96 -15.47
N HIS A 270 -0.62 10.68 -15.77
CA HIS A 270 -1.36 11.44 -14.76
C HIS A 270 -2.64 10.69 -14.43
N LEU A 271 -2.87 10.47 -13.14
CA LEU A 271 -3.99 9.69 -12.65
C LEU A 271 -5.14 10.61 -12.22
N ARG A 272 -6.37 10.21 -12.44
CA ARG A 272 -7.52 10.86 -11.81
C ARG A 272 -7.51 10.61 -10.31
N PHE A 273 -7.19 9.38 -9.90
CA PHE A 273 -7.09 9.06 -8.49
C PHE A 273 -6.03 7.98 -8.21
N ILE A 274 -5.49 8.04 -6.99
CA ILE A 274 -4.79 6.93 -6.35
C ILE A 274 -5.64 6.51 -5.14
N HIS A 275 -6.03 5.26 -5.08
CA HIS A 275 -6.71 4.67 -3.93
C HIS A 275 -5.78 3.67 -3.24
N PHE A 276 -5.47 3.93 -1.99
CA PHE A 276 -4.72 3.01 -1.14
C PHE A 276 -5.71 2.11 -0.38
N ASP A 277 -5.89 0.89 -0.87
CA ASP A 277 -6.61 -0.16 -0.15
C ASP A 277 -5.62 -0.90 0.75
N CYS A 278 -5.06 -0.16 1.69
CA CYS A 278 -4.06 -0.59 2.65
C CYS A 278 -3.96 0.36 3.85
N CYS A 279 -3.26 -0.07 4.90
CA CYS A 279 -3.19 0.63 6.18
C CYS A 279 -2.37 1.92 6.13
N LEU A 280 -2.74 2.93 6.93
CA LEU A 280 -1.90 4.07 7.35
C LEU A 280 -1.41 5.02 6.24
N MET A 281 -1.90 4.90 5.00
CA MET A 281 -1.46 5.74 3.89
C MET A 281 -2.14 7.13 3.84
N GLY A 282 -3.12 7.37 4.71
CA GLY A 282 -3.87 8.63 4.79
C GLY A 282 -3.14 9.74 5.57
N GLY A 283 -1.83 9.86 5.43
CA GLY A 283 -1.01 10.89 6.05
C GLY A 283 -0.70 12.04 5.09
N ILE A 284 -0.54 13.26 5.65
CA ILE A 284 -0.20 14.43 4.87
C ILE A 284 1.17 14.31 4.17
N GLU A 285 2.10 13.56 4.77
CA GLU A 285 3.40 13.26 4.20
C GLU A 285 3.26 12.48 2.89
N THR A 286 2.44 11.43 2.90
CA THR A 286 2.13 10.61 1.72
C THR A 286 1.37 11.43 0.67
N TYR A 287 0.35 12.16 1.08
CA TYR A 287 -0.45 12.96 0.17
C TYR A 287 0.38 14.03 -0.52
N TYR A 288 1.24 14.72 0.24
CA TYR A 288 2.09 15.78 -0.31
C TYR A 288 3.18 15.22 -1.22
N GLU A 289 3.72 14.04 -0.92
CA GLU A 289 4.70 13.37 -1.78
C GLU A 289 4.12 13.09 -3.16
N LEU A 290 2.89 12.57 -3.21
CA LEU A 290 2.22 12.12 -4.43
C LEU A 290 1.34 13.18 -5.13
N ARG A 291 1.34 14.42 -4.65
CA ARG A 291 0.41 15.47 -5.10
C ARG A 291 0.43 15.80 -6.60
N ASN A 292 1.53 15.50 -7.27
CA ASN A 292 1.67 15.76 -8.71
C ASN A 292 1.29 14.56 -9.60
N ASN A 293 0.98 13.42 -9.01
CA ASN A 293 0.75 12.16 -9.73
C ASN A 293 -0.74 11.92 -10.04
N ALA A 294 -1.64 12.53 -9.28
CA ALA A 294 -3.07 12.34 -9.42
C ALA A 294 -3.85 13.60 -9.05
N ASP A 295 -5.11 13.70 -9.48
CA ASP A 295 -6.04 14.76 -9.07
C ASP A 295 -6.56 14.54 -7.64
N TYR A 296 -6.72 13.27 -7.25
CA TYR A 296 -7.24 12.87 -5.95
C TYR A 296 -6.46 11.71 -5.35
N ILE A 297 -6.32 11.72 -4.03
CA ILE A 297 -5.78 10.58 -3.29
C ILE A 297 -6.80 10.17 -2.22
N ALA A 298 -7.10 8.87 -2.20
CA ALA A 298 -8.07 8.26 -1.30
C ALA A 298 -7.36 7.23 -0.41
N ALA A 299 -7.41 7.39 0.91
CA ALA A 299 -6.70 6.50 1.83
C ALA A 299 -7.27 6.55 3.26
N SER A 300 -6.86 5.58 4.06
CA SER A 300 -7.10 5.53 5.50
C SER A 300 -5.87 5.98 6.29
N PRO A 301 -6.02 6.85 7.30
CA PRO A 301 -4.93 7.20 8.21
C PRO A 301 -4.68 6.14 9.29
N MET A 302 -5.54 5.12 9.40
CA MET A 302 -5.49 4.02 10.36
C MET A 302 -5.25 2.67 9.68
N GLU A 303 -5.08 1.61 10.48
CA GLU A 303 -5.15 0.25 9.98
C GLU A 303 -6.55 -0.04 9.43
N ILE A 304 -6.62 -0.66 8.27
CA ILE A 304 -7.87 -1.17 7.71
C ILE A 304 -7.96 -2.69 7.88
N SER A 305 -9.18 -3.19 7.85
CA SER A 305 -9.42 -4.64 7.86
C SER A 305 -8.77 -5.31 6.64
N ALA A 306 -8.29 -6.53 6.82
CA ALA A 306 -7.73 -7.33 5.73
C ALA A 306 -8.75 -7.66 4.62
N ILE A 307 -10.03 -7.47 4.88
CA ILE A 307 -11.09 -7.62 3.86
C ILE A 307 -11.14 -6.44 2.87
N GLY A 308 -10.44 -5.31 3.18
CA GLY A 308 -10.36 -4.16 2.29
C GLY A 308 -11.71 -3.59 1.86
N GLY A 309 -11.79 -3.14 0.61
CA GLY A 309 -13.02 -2.69 -0.01
C GLY A 309 -13.83 -3.83 -0.61
N PHE A 310 -15.16 -3.68 -0.70
CA PHE A 310 -16.00 -4.65 -1.41
C PHE A 310 -15.95 -4.37 -2.93
N TYR A 311 -15.06 -5.08 -3.63
CA TYR A 311 -14.73 -4.77 -5.02
C TYR A 311 -15.89 -4.91 -6.02
N THR A 312 -16.88 -5.76 -5.73
CA THR A 312 -18.09 -5.82 -6.56
C THR A 312 -18.81 -4.47 -6.61
N ASP A 313 -18.96 -3.82 -5.46
CA ASP A 313 -19.61 -2.51 -5.39
C ASP A 313 -18.66 -1.37 -5.79
N MET A 314 -17.36 -1.49 -5.53
CA MET A 314 -16.37 -0.52 -5.99
C MET A 314 -16.35 -0.41 -7.51
N LEU A 315 -16.47 -1.54 -8.24
CA LEU A 315 -16.61 -1.52 -9.70
C LEU A 315 -17.96 -0.94 -10.15
N ARG A 316 -19.01 -1.19 -9.39
CA ARG A 316 -20.37 -0.76 -9.73
C ARG A 316 -20.59 0.73 -9.47
N TRP A 317 -20.13 1.26 -8.36
CA TRP A 317 -20.53 2.56 -7.84
C TRP A 317 -19.37 3.52 -7.56
N GLY A 318 -18.15 3.00 -7.32
CA GLY A 318 -17.01 3.77 -6.83
C GLY A 318 -16.05 4.23 -7.94
N TYR A 319 -15.29 3.31 -8.51
CA TYR A 319 -14.14 3.67 -9.36
C TYR A 319 -14.49 4.35 -10.68
N PHE A 320 -15.65 4.05 -11.23
CA PHE A 320 -16.09 4.56 -12.53
C PHE A 320 -17.09 5.71 -12.45
N SER A 321 -17.48 6.13 -11.25
CA SER A 321 -18.33 7.32 -11.07
C SER A 321 -17.64 8.59 -11.58
N GLU A 322 -18.44 9.56 -12.06
CA GLU A 322 -17.93 10.90 -12.37
C GLU A 322 -17.59 11.68 -11.11
N GLU A 323 -18.32 11.44 -10.03
CA GLU A 323 -18.13 12.08 -8.75
C GLU A 323 -17.12 11.28 -7.90
N ILE A 324 -15.94 11.83 -7.64
CA ILE A 324 -14.90 11.13 -6.87
C ILE A 324 -15.33 10.75 -5.45
N LYS A 325 -16.25 11.49 -4.85
CA LYS A 325 -16.79 11.17 -3.52
C LYS A 325 -17.50 9.82 -3.46
N ASP A 326 -18.03 9.33 -4.59
CA ASP A 326 -18.73 8.04 -4.65
C ASP A 326 -17.79 6.87 -4.39
N LEU A 327 -16.49 7.00 -4.70
CA LEU A 327 -15.47 6.06 -4.27
C LEU A 327 -15.47 5.95 -2.74
N GLY A 328 -15.41 7.09 -2.04
CA GLY A 328 -15.41 7.12 -0.57
C GLY A 328 -16.73 6.64 0.03
N ILE A 329 -17.86 7.05 -0.53
CA ILE A 329 -19.20 6.62 -0.11
C ILE A 329 -19.32 5.10 -0.24
N THR A 330 -18.95 4.55 -1.39
CA THR A 330 -19.04 3.11 -1.66
C THR A 330 -18.14 2.30 -0.71
N TYR A 331 -16.89 2.73 -0.55
CA TYR A 331 -15.95 2.10 0.36
C TYR A 331 -16.46 2.13 1.81
N SER A 332 -16.96 3.27 2.27
CA SER A 332 -17.46 3.45 3.62
C SER A 332 -18.77 2.71 3.89
N ASN A 333 -19.66 2.65 2.91
CA ASN A 333 -20.94 1.94 3.01
C ASN A 333 -20.77 0.46 3.32
N TYR A 334 -19.72 -0.15 2.84
CA TYR A 334 -19.39 -1.54 3.16
C TYR A 334 -19.21 -1.73 4.67
N TYR A 335 -18.54 -0.78 5.33
CA TYR A 335 -18.32 -0.80 6.78
C TYR A 335 -19.52 -0.36 7.62
N ILE A 336 -20.44 0.42 7.05
CA ILE A 336 -21.67 0.84 7.74
C ILE A 336 -22.74 -0.25 7.71
N ASN A 337 -22.96 -0.81 6.52
CA ASN A 337 -24.12 -1.66 6.26
C ASN A 337 -23.99 -3.07 6.83
N LYS A 338 -22.86 -3.35 7.47
CA LYS A 338 -22.66 -4.57 8.24
C LYS A 338 -23.03 -5.87 7.51
N GLY A 339 -23.28 -5.82 6.25
CA GLY A 339 -23.70 -6.84 5.32
C GLY A 339 -23.79 -8.24 5.90
N SER A 340 -23.21 -9.19 5.29
CA SER A 340 -22.97 -10.52 5.81
C SER A 340 -21.59 -10.67 6.45
N GLU A 341 -20.81 -9.59 6.54
CA GLU A 341 -19.41 -9.67 6.93
C GLU A 341 -19.21 -9.33 8.42
N PRO A 342 -18.93 -10.33 9.27
CA PRO A 342 -18.85 -10.16 10.72
C PRO A 342 -17.67 -9.27 11.19
N TYR A 343 -16.78 -8.88 10.29
CA TYR A 343 -15.54 -8.16 10.66
C TYR A 343 -15.64 -6.65 10.49
N THR A 344 -16.53 -6.14 9.68
CA THR A 344 -16.69 -4.70 9.46
C THR A 344 -17.08 -3.96 10.74
N ASP A 345 -17.89 -4.59 11.59
CA ASP A 345 -18.31 -4.04 12.88
C ASP A 345 -17.17 -3.89 13.89
N ASN A 346 -16.22 -4.81 13.84
CA ASN A 346 -15.15 -4.87 14.82
C ASN A 346 -14.00 -3.97 14.44
N PHE A 347 -13.70 -3.84 13.13
CA PHE A 347 -12.54 -3.08 12.68
C PHE A 347 -12.83 -1.59 12.57
N GLY A 348 -14.02 -1.21 12.13
CA GLY A 348 -14.33 0.18 11.84
C GLY A 348 -13.52 0.72 10.66
N LEU A 349 -13.68 2.01 10.40
CA LEU A 349 -13.00 2.71 9.33
C LEU A 349 -12.88 4.20 9.64
N VAL A 350 -11.71 4.78 9.33
CA VAL A 350 -11.54 6.20 9.06
C VAL A 350 -10.99 6.31 7.64
N PHE A 351 -11.58 7.15 6.82
CA PHE A 351 -11.21 7.26 5.42
C PHE A 351 -11.38 8.69 4.93
N SER A 352 -10.47 9.14 4.07
CA SER A 352 -10.58 10.46 3.44
C SER A 352 -10.16 10.44 1.98
N ILE A 353 -10.72 11.38 1.21
CA ILE A 353 -10.31 11.70 -0.15
C ILE A 353 -9.90 13.16 -0.17
N VAL A 354 -8.69 13.41 -0.62
CA VAL A 354 -8.17 14.77 -0.77
C VAL A 354 -7.95 15.10 -2.25
N ARG A 355 -8.16 16.37 -2.60
CA ARG A 355 -7.77 16.91 -3.89
C ARG A 355 -6.35 17.47 -3.79
N THR A 356 -5.51 17.05 -4.70
CA THR A 356 -4.07 17.29 -4.63
C THR A 356 -3.67 18.73 -4.95
N ASP A 357 -4.44 19.41 -5.79
CA ASP A 357 -4.23 20.82 -6.15
C ASP A 357 -4.38 21.80 -4.98
N ARG A 358 -4.88 21.32 -3.83
CA ARG A 358 -5.04 22.10 -2.59
C ARG A 358 -3.97 21.79 -1.53
N LEU A 359 -3.14 20.79 -1.74
CA LEU A 359 -2.15 20.38 -0.74
C LEU A 359 -1.05 21.44 -0.54
N GLN A 360 -0.70 22.19 -1.59
CA GLN A 360 0.25 23.30 -1.46
C GLN A 360 -0.29 24.38 -0.53
N ALA A 361 -1.58 24.71 -0.60
CA ALA A 361 -2.18 25.69 0.29
C ALA A 361 -2.15 25.25 1.77
N ILE A 362 -2.26 23.94 2.04
CA ILE A 362 -2.04 23.41 3.40
C ILE A 362 -0.59 23.66 3.82
N ALA A 363 0.38 23.30 2.96
CA ALA A 363 1.80 23.51 3.26
C ALA A 363 2.14 24.98 3.52
N ASP A 364 1.63 25.90 2.70
CA ASP A 364 1.86 27.35 2.85
C ASP A 364 1.26 27.88 4.16
N SER A 365 0.06 27.42 4.53
CA SER A 365 -0.57 27.81 5.80
C SER A 365 0.18 27.22 7.01
N MET A 366 0.67 25.99 6.89
CA MET A 366 1.51 25.36 7.91
C MET A 366 2.83 26.08 8.08
N LYS A 367 3.49 26.47 6.99
CA LYS A 367 4.80 27.13 7.02
C LYS A 367 4.79 28.38 7.89
N SER A 368 3.72 29.19 7.82
CA SER A 368 3.57 30.38 8.65
C SER A 368 3.40 30.06 10.13
N VAL A 369 2.54 29.07 10.45
CA VAL A 369 2.25 28.74 11.85
C VAL A 369 3.36 27.90 12.50
N VAL A 370 4.04 27.05 11.74
CA VAL A 370 5.19 26.28 12.24
C VAL A 370 6.32 27.19 12.67
N LYS A 371 6.66 28.19 11.87
CA LYS A 371 7.69 29.17 12.19
C LYS A 371 7.36 29.97 13.44
N GLU A 372 6.10 30.32 13.64
CA GLU A 372 5.66 31.18 14.75
C GLU A 372 5.48 30.37 16.05
N ASN A 373 5.02 29.12 15.98
CA ASN A 373 4.55 28.37 17.16
C ASN A 373 5.37 27.11 17.46
N TYR A 374 6.13 26.59 16.50
CA TYR A 374 6.86 25.32 16.65
C TYR A 374 8.37 25.50 16.48
N ALA A 375 8.95 26.56 17.06
CA ALA A 375 10.41 26.67 17.13
C ALA A 375 10.98 25.43 17.84
N ALA A 376 11.98 24.78 17.23
CA ALA A 376 12.53 23.53 17.72
C ALA A 376 13.24 23.65 19.08
N HIS A 377 13.79 24.84 19.38
CA HIS A 377 14.50 25.09 20.60
C HIS A 377 13.85 26.21 21.40
N LYS A 378 13.90 26.06 22.73
CA LYS A 378 13.59 27.10 23.69
C LYS A 378 14.76 28.09 23.82
N GLU A 379 14.57 29.19 24.56
CA GLU A 379 15.59 30.17 24.81
C GLU A 379 16.85 29.63 25.50
N ASP A 380 16.69 28.58 26.33
CA ASP A 380 17.77 27.84 27.00
C ASP A 380 18.49 26.82 26.10
N GLY A 381 18.10 26.70 24.83
CA GLY A 381 18.65 25.75 23.86
C GLY A 381 18.10 24.33 23.96
N SER A 382 17.22 24.04 24.90
CA SER A 382 16.57 22.72 24.99
C SER A 382 15.53 22.51 23.87
N TRP A 383 15.28 21.23 23.53
CA TRP A 383 14.27 20.89 22.53
C TRP A 383 12.86 21.25 23.02
N ASN A 384 12.10 21.87 22.15
CA ASN A 384 10.72 22.32 22.40
C ASN A 384 9.69 21.44 21.67
N TYR A 385 9.64 20.15 22.03
CA TYR A 385 8.70 19.22 21.40
C TYR A 385 7.25 19.65 21.61
N PRO A 386 6.42 19.68 20.53
CA PRO A 386 5.00 20.00 20.66
C PRO A 386 4.27 18.97 21.54
N ALA A 387 3.36 19.45 22.38
CA ALA A 387 2.61 18.62 23.34
C ALA A 387 1.36 18.03 22.64
N VAL A 388 1.54 16.94 21.88
CA VAL A 388 0.49 16.27 21.10
C VAL A 388 -0.01 14.96 21.70
N GLN A 389 0.43 14.60 22.92
CA GLN A 389 0.14 13.28 23.52
C GLN A 389 -1.36 12.98 23.69
N GLU A 390 -2.18 14.02 23.83
CA GLU A 390 -3.62 13.93 23.98
C GLU A 390 -4.37 14.08 22.63
N ALA A 391 -3.66 14.24 21.53
CA ALA A 391 -4.28 14.32 20.21
C ALA A 391 -4.76 12.93 19.77
N GLN A 392 -5.82 12.92 18.93
CA GLN A 392 -6.30 11.70 18.31
C GLN A 392 -5.17 11.02 17.55
N ASP A 393 -4.79 9.81 17.98
CA ASP A 393 -3.77 9.00 17.35
C ASP A 393 -4.43 7.80 16.65
N TYR A 394 -4.17 7.64 15.38
CA TYR A 394 -4.70 6.55 14.56
C TYR A 394 -3.95 5.24 14.72
N SER A 395 -2.75 5.27 15.23
CA SER A 395 -1.90 4.09 15.36
C SER A 395 -1.79 3.57 16.79
N ARG A 396 -2.16 4.33 17.78
CA ARG A 396 -2.07 4.07 19.22
C ARG A 396 -1.23 2.86 19.60
N TYR A 397 0.07 3.10 19.81
CA TYR A 397 0.98 2.06 20.20
C TYR A 397 1.04 1.88 21.73
N THR A 398 1.04 0.63 22.21
CA THR A 398 1.31 0.37 23.63
C THR A 398 2.76 0.62 24.00
N ARG A 399 3.03 0.44 25.30
CA ARG A 399 4.37 0.62 25.91
C ARG A 399 5.49 -0.14 25.22
N SER A 400 5.23 -1.25 24.56
CA SER A 400 6.24 -2.04 23.84
C SER A 400 6.65 -1.44 22.48
N PHE A 401 6.02 -0.36 22.04
CA PHE A 401 6.24 0.22 20.70
C PHE A 401 6.59 1.70 20.73
N TYR A 402 7.20 2.19 21.78
CA TYR A 402 7.55 3.60 21.99
C TYR A 402 8.39 4.26 20.88
N TYR A 403 9.02 3.50 20.03
CA TYR A 403 9.91 3.97 18.97
C TYR A 403 9.26 3.93 17.59
N ARG A 404 7.96 3.67 17.52
CA ARG A 404 7.19 3.73 16.26
C ARG A 404 6.57 5.11 16.08
N PRO A 405 6.38 5.57 14.82
CA PRO A 405 5.76 6.84 14.58
C PRO A 405 4.29 6.81 15.01
N HIS A 406 3.86 7.89 15.65
CA HIS A 406 2.46 8.15 15.88
C HIS A 406 1.84 8.85 14.66
N PHE A 407 0.59 8.52 14.37
CA PHE A 407 -0.17 9.07 13.28
C PHE A 407 -1.30 9.93 13.87
N TYR A 408 -0.96 11.15 14.29
CA TYR A 408 -1.92 12.06 14.91
C TYR A 408 -2.87 12.63 13.86
N ASP A 409 -4.19 12.72 14.17
CA ASP A 409 -5.10 13.51 13.35
C ASP A 409 -4.59 14.94 13.25
N MET A 410 -4.38 15.41 12.02
CA MET A 410 -3.75 16.69 11.77
C MET A 410 -4.55 17.85 12.39
N ASN A 411 -5.88 17.85 12.24
CA ASN A 411 -6.70 18.92 12.79
C ASN A 411 -6.72 18.89 14.31
N ASP A 412 -6.82 17.72 14.94
CA ASP A 412 -6.85 17.63 16.41
C ASP A 412 -5.50 17.96 17.02
N ALA A 413 -4.39 17.53 16.41
CA ALA A 413 -3.05 17.90 16.87
C ALA A 413 -2.83 19.43 16.81
N LEU A 414 -3.19 20.05 15.69
CA LEU A 414 -3.05 21.50 15.52
C LEU A 414 -3.97 22.29 16.46
N ARG A 415 -5.20 21.83 16.66
CA ARG A 415 -6.15 22.45 17.57
C ARG A 415 -5.66 22.48 19.02
N ARG A 416 -4.95 21.45 19.44
CA ARG A 416 -4.43 21.32 20.82
C ARG A 416 -3.15 22.11 21.07
N THR A 417 -2.40 22.40 20.02
CA THR A 417 -1.04 22.93 20.15
C THR A 417 -0.89 24.36 19.60
N LEU A 418 -1.85 24.85 18.84
CA LEU A 418 -1.82 26.19 18.26
C LEU A 418 -2.81 27.13 18.93
N PRO A 419 -2.53 28.46 18.92
CA PRO A 419 -3.54 29.47 19.18
C PRO A 419 -4.72 29.30 18.20
N GLU A 420 -5.95 29.58 18.68
CA GLU A 420 -7.17 29.37 17.89
C GLU A 420 -7.14 30.05 16.52
N LYS A 421 -6.60 31.26 16.43
CA LYS A 421 -6.47 32.01 15.18
C LYS A 421 -5.62 31.24 14.16
N ASP A 422 -4.52 30.67 14.60
CA ASP A 422 -3.55 29.98 13.74
C ASP A 422 -4.09 28.60 13.35
N TRP A 423 -4.67 27.87 14.29
CA TRP A 423 -5.37 26.64 13.99
C TRP A 423 -6.47 26.85 12.95
N ASN A 424 -7.36 27.84 13.12
CA ASN A 424 -8.44 28.12 12.17
C ASN A 424 -7.94 28.45 10.77
N ARG A 425 -6.77 29.09 10.64
CA ARG A 425 -6.12 29.36 9.35
C ARG A 425 -5.77 28.07 8.61
N VAL A 426 -5.12 27.12 9.29
CA VAL A 426 -4.75 25.83 8.70
C VAL A 426 -5.97 24.97 8.45
N LYS A 427 -6.90 24.90 9.42
CA LYS A 427 -8.13 24.13 9.29
C LYS A 427 -8.90 24.47 8.02
N LYS A 428 -9.00 25.76 7.68
CA LYS A 428 -9.69 26.21 6.46
C LYS A 428 -9.06 25.61 5.20
N THR A 429 -7.74 25.44 5.15
CA THR A 429 -7.06 24.84 4.00
C THR A 429 -7.21 23.33 3.98
N ILE A 430 -7.21 22.66 5.14
CA ILE A 430 -7.52 21.23 5.26
C ILE A 430 -8.94 20.95 4.76
N ASP A 431 -9.92 21.71 5.24
CA ASP A 431 -11.33 21.55 4.84
C ASP A 431 -11.51 21.76 3.31
N ALA A 432 -10.78 22.72 2.72
CA ALA A 432 -10.83 22.99 1.28
C ALA A 432 -10.18 21.89 0.43
N ALA A 433 -9.23 21.15 0.99
CA ALA A 433 -8.58 20.04 0.32
C ALA A 433 -9.37 18.73 0.46
N THR A 434 -10.13 18.55 1.52
CA THR A 434 -10.85 17.32 1.84
C THR A 434 -12.18 17.26 1.09
N VAL A 435 -12.29 16.37 0.10
CA VAL A 435 -13.50 16.17 -0.70
C VAL A 435 -14.49 15.24 0.00
N TYR A 436 -13.96 14.28 0.71
CA TYR A 436 -14.73 13.29 1.46
C TYR A 436 -13.98 12.88 2.71
N LYS A 437 -14.67 12.72 3.80
CA LYS A 437 -14.17 12.06 5.01
C LYS A 437 -15.27 11.28 5.70
N PHE A 438 -14.89 10.18 6.30
CA PHE A 438 -15.77 9.28 7.00
C PHE A 438 -15.08 8.67 8.21
N SER A 439 -15.86 8.37 9.25
CA SER A 439 -15.43 7.57 10.38
C SER A 439 -16.62 6.79 10.94
N THR A 440 -16.38 5.54 11.30
CA THR A 440 -17.33 4.70 12.03
C THR A 440 -17.51 5.11 13.50
N GLY A 441 -16.79 6.14 13.96
CA GLY A 441 -16.79 6.60 15.35
C GLY A 441 -15.89 5.78 16.27
N ARG A 442 -15.49 4.61 15.87
CA ARG A 442 -14.49 3.76 16.53
C ARG A 442 -13.81 2.90 15.49
N PHE A 443 -12.58 2.51 15.76
CA PHE A 443 -11.87 1.58 14.93
C PHE A 443 -10.99 0.68 15.81
N PHE A 444 -10.51 -0.39 15.20
CA PHE A 444 -9.70 -1.40 15.84
C PHE A 444 -8.27 -1.31 15.31
N THR A 445 -7.29 -1.53 16.18
CA THR A 445 -5.91 -1.68 15.76
C THR A 445 -5.35 -3.04 16.19
N GLY A 446 -4.77 -3.78 15.25
CA GLY A 446 -4.05 -5.02 15.53
C GLY A 446 -2.58 -4.77 15.85
N LEU A 447 -2.12 -3.53 15.71
CA LEU A 447 -0.74 -3.13 16.04
C LEU A 447 -0.51 -3.16 17.55
N ASP A 448 -1.57 -2.97 18.30
CA ASP A 448 -1.50 -2.95 19.74
C ASP A 448 -2.67 -3.65 20.42
N ALA A 449 -2.41 -4.74 21.08
CA ALA A 449 -3.28 -5.47 22.01
C ALA A 449 -4.77 -5.59 21.65
N TYR A 450 -5.13 -5.42 20.39
CA TYR A 450 -6.52 -5.50 19.90
C TYR A 450 -7.49 -4.53 20.59
N ASP A 451 -7.03 -3.33 20.90
CA ASP A 451 -7.86 -2.29 21.51
C ASP A 451 -8.72 -1.54 20.47
N GLN A 452 -9.92 -1.13 20.91
CA GLN A 452 -10.76 -0.20 20.15
C GLN A 452 -10.36 1.24 20.47
N ILE A 453 -10.16 2.03 19.41
CA ILE A 453 -9.91 3.46 19.51
C ILE A 453 -11.19 4.20 19.17
N TYR A 454 -11.64 5.08 20.07
CA TYR A 454 -12.80 5.93 19.86
C TYR A 454 -12.39 7.26 19.26
N MET A 455 -13.19 7.74 18.30
CA MET A 455 -12.94 8.96 17.55
C MET A 455 -13.66 10.16 18.13
N ASP A 456 -12.96 11.29 18.24
CA ASP A 456 -13.61 12.59 18.37
C ASP A 456 -14.15 13.05 17.02
N LEU A 457 -15.37 12.65 16.70
CA LEU A 457 -16.02 12.96 15.42
C LEU A 457 -16.19 14.46 15.15
N LYS A 458 -16.10 15.30 16.17
CA LYS A 458 -16.23 16.75 16.01
C LYS A 458 -14.96 17.37 15.46
N ASN A 459 -13.80 16.85 15.87
CA ASN A 459 -12.52 17.52 15.64
C ASN A 459 -11.59 16.76 14.67
N TYR A 460 -11.93 15.56 14.18
CA TYR A 460 -11.10 14.83 13.25
C TYR A 460 -11.16 15.43 11.84
N CYS A 461 -10.07 15.29 11.09
CA CYS A 461 -10.05 15.58 9.65
C CYS A 461 -9.89 14.34 8.77
N GLY A 462 -9.49 13.20 9.33
CA GLY A 462 -9.25 11.96 8.59
C GLY A 462 -7.94 11.95 7.82
N ILE A 463 -7.03 12.87 8.16
CA ILE A 463 -5.66 12.95 7.62
C ILE A 463 -4.72 12.90 8.80
N SER A 464 -3.74 11.99 8.78
CA SER A 464 -2.71 11.97 9.81
C SER A 464 -1.55 12.92 9.48
N MET A 465 -0.83 13.32 10.53
CA MET A 465 0.38 14.13 10.47
C MET A 465 1.40 13.61 11.47
N PHE A 466 2.65 13.55 11.08
CA PHE A 466 3.74 13.34 12.00
C PHE A 466 4.11 14.63 12.74
N VAL A 467 4.42 14.49 14.02
CA VAL A 467 4.95 15.58 14.85
C VAL A 467 6.21 15.09 15.54
N PRO A 468 7.34 15.80 15.44
CA PRO A 468 8.58 15.39 16.11
C PRO A 468 8.40 15.19 17.61
N GLN A 469 8.98 14.12 18.18
CA GLN A 469 8.89 13.75 19.58
C GLN A 469 10.26 13.31 20.11
N GLN A 470 10.54 13.62 21.41
CA GLN A 470 11.75 13.20 22.12
C GLN A 470 11.96 11.69 22.04
N ILE A 471 10.89 10.94 22.21
CA ILE A 471 10.91 9.47 22.27
C ILE A 471 11.55 8.80 21.07
N TYR A 472 11.45 9.43 19.87
CA TYR A 472 12.06 8.88 18.66
C TYR A 472 13.57 9.04 18.61
N THR A 473 14.09 10.10 19.23
CA THR A 473 15.52 10.33 19.38
C THR A 473 16.08 9.39 20.45
N ASP A 474 15.40 9.26 21.60
CA ASP A 474 15.85 8.43 22.72
C ASP A 474 15.87 6.94 22.36
N ASN A 475 14.96 6.50 21.51
CA ASN A 475 14.83 5.11 21.09
C ASN A 475 15.35 4.82 19.67
N ALA A 476 16.08 5.73 19.05
CA ALA A 476 16.57 5.58 17.68
C ALA A 476 17.33 4.28 17.43
N LYS A 477 18.16 3.83 18.40
CA LYS A 477 18.92 2.58 18.30
C LYS A 477 18.06 1.31 18.43
N LYS A 478 16.86 1.42 18.97
CA LYS A 478 15.92 0.31 19.15
C LYS A 478 14.93 0.21 18.00
N SER A 479 14.76 1.29 17.24
CA SER A 479 13.85 1.34 16.11
C SER A 479 14.49 0.74 14.87
N ALA A 480 13.74 -0.10 14.17
CA ALA A 480 14.14 -0.60 12.86
C ALA A 480 14.19 0.51 11.78
N HIS A 481 13.53 1.62 12.07
CA HIS A 481 13.48 2.81 11.20
C HIS A 481 14.52 3.86 11.60
N GLY A 482 15.41 3.52 12.54
CA GLY A 482 16.36 4.48 13.10
C GLY A 482 15.67 5.61 13.88
N ASN A 483 16.21 6.82 13.81
CA ASN A 483 15.57 8.01 14.37
C ASN A 483 14.44 8.48 13.45
N VAL A 484 13.20 8.31 13.89
CA VAL A 484 12.01 8.68 13.08
C VAL A 484 11.94 10.19 12.82
N ASN A 485 12.44 11.03 13.75
CA ASN A 485 12.57 12.47 13.50
C ASN A 485 13.52 12.76 12.31
N GLU A 486 14.62 12.00 12.17
CA GLU A 486 15.54 12.13 11.03
C GLU A 486 14.91 11.64 9.72
N GLN A 487 14.10 10.58 9.77
CA GLN A 487 13.38 10.13 8.58
C GLN A 487 12.36 11.18 8.12
N PHE A 488 11.68 11.82 9.06
CA PHE A 488 10.75 12.92 8.75
C PHE A 488 11.42 14.08 8.01
N ARG A 489 12.66 14.42 8.38
CA ARG A 489 13.44 15.48 7.70
C ARG A 489 13.68 15.22 6.22
N LYS A 490 13.55 13.99 5.75
CA LYS A 490 13.74 13.60 4.34
C LYS A 490 12.47 13.80 3.50
N THR A 491 11.31 13.92 4.13
CA THR A 491 10.04 14.09 3.41
C THR A 491 9.94 15.47 2.75
N LYS A 492 9.26 15.54 1.60
CA LYS A 492 8.97 16.85 0.98
C LYS A 492 8.07 17.72 1.85
N TRP A 493 7.20 17.09 2.64
CA TRP A 493 6.32 17.79 3.58
C TRP A 493 7.10 18.55 4.65
N TYR A 494 8.16 17.97 5.19
CA TYR A 494 9.01 18.63 6.19
C TYR A 494 9.49 20.00 5.76
N THR A 495 10.01 20.10 4.52
CA THR A 495 10.49 21.38 3.97
C THR A 495 9.33 22.30 3.62
N ALA A 496 8.31 21.79 2.95
CA ALA A 496 7.19 22.59 2.46
C ALA A 496 6.36 23.20 3.60
N ALA A 497 6.16 22.47 4.68
CA ALA A 497 5.39 22.89 5.85
C ALA A 497 6.20 23.76 6.85
N GLY A 498 7.47 24.06 6.56
CA GLY A 498 8.27 25.01 7.35
C GLY A 498 8.96 24.42 8.59
N TRP A 499 8.96 23.09 8.75
CA TRP A 499 9.65 22.46 9.89
C TRP A 499 11.16 22.69 9.86
N LYS A 500 11.77 22.72 8.68
CA LYS A 500 13.18 23.04 8.49
C LYS A 500 13.51 24.46 8.98
N GLU A 501 12.71 25.42 8.61
CA GLU A 501 12.89 26.83 9.00
C GLU A 501 12.64 27.06 10.49
N ALA A 502 11.87 26.20 11.15
CA ALA A 502 11.66 26.20 12.60
C ALA A 502 12.78 25.50 13.37
N GLY A 503 13.79 24.93 12.68
CA GLY A 503 14.99 24.33 13.27
C GLY A 503 14.88 22.84 13.62
N TRP A 504 13.84 22.14 13.18
CA TRP A 504 13.63 20.70 13.42
C TRP A 504 14.57 19.79 12.65
#